data_d72c3e33411b46328e8177f18fdc8b67
#
_entry.id   d72c3e33411b46328e8177f18fdc8b67
#
_cell.length_a   1.000
_cell.length_b   1.000
_cell.length_c   1.000
_cell.angle_alpha   90.00
_cell.angle_beta   90.00
_cell.angle_gamma   90.00
#
_symmetry.space_group_name_H-M   'P 1'
#
loop_
_entity.id
_entity.type
_entity.pdbx_description
1 polymer ?
#
loop_
_entity_poly.entity_id
_entity_poly.type
_entity_poly.pdbx_seq_one_letter_code
_entity_poly.pdbx_strand_id
1 'polypeptide(L)'
;MLHSFRRSLLLLALCTPAVLAQKKVKEVKPGAVELKRLENQWAAGLVRRDRALFDRLLAKRFIYTENDKMMQRDDVLHEVAEGTDTVTAARNEDMDVHEFGATTAVVTGWLIVDGRSKGQPFTHRYRFTDTWVKRKAGWQIVAAQDYLAPR
;
A
#
# COMPACT_ATOMS: atom_id res chain seq x y z
N MET A 1 55.32 -63.90 -29.13
CA MET A 1 54.43 -63.73 -27.96
C MET A 1 54.12 -62.25 -27.78
N LEU A 2 53.00 -61.82 -28.34
CA LEU A 2 52.58 -60.40 -28.24
C LEU A 2 51.42 -60.30 -27.23
N HIS A 3 51.60 -59.56 -26.11
CA HIS A 3 50.55 -59.27 -25.14
C HIS A 3 49.92 -57.92 -25.50
N SER A 4 48.68 -58.01 -25.93
CA SER A 4 47.84 -56.82 -26.22
C SER A 4 47.27 -56.25 -24.91
N PHE A 5 47.66 -55.02 -24.56
CA PHE A 5 47.09 -54.28 -23.47
C PHE A 5 45.88 -53.46 -23.97
N ARG A 6 44.66 -53.92 -23.62
CA ARG A 6 43.42 -53.12 -23.81
C ARG A 6 43.33 -52.08 -22.73
N ARG A 7 43.45 -50.79 -23.09
CA ARG A 7 43.15 -49.66 -22.21
C ARG A 7 41.63 -49.40 -22.25
N SER A 8 40.96 -49.72 -21.12
CA SER A 8 39.57 -49.30 -20.90
C SER A 8 39.53 -47.82 -20.51
N LEU A 9 38.89 -47.00 -21.34
CA LEU A 9 38.64 -45.59 -21.05
C LEU A 9 37.36 -45.48 -20.21
N LEU A 10 37.51 -45.13 -18.91
CA LEU A 10 36.36 -44.85 -18.03
C LEU A 10 35.92 -43.43 -18.28
N LEU A 11 34.77 -43.20 -18.91
CA LEU A 11 34.12 -41.92 -19.00
C LEU A 11 33.41 -41.60 -17.65
N LEU A 12 33.98 -40.69 -16.86
CA LEU A 12 33.28 -40.08 -15.72
C LEU A 12 32.29 -39.05 -16.27
N ALA A 13 31.00 -39.34 -16.20
CA ALA A 13 29.93 -38.39 -16.45
C ALA A 13 29.83 -37.47 -15.23
N LEU A 14 30.29 -36.22 -15.36
CA LEU A 14 30.07 -35.15 -14.39
C LEU A 14 28.60 -34.70 -14.43
N CYS A 15 27.80 -35.23 -13.51
CA CYS A 15 26.43 -34.78 -13.28
C CYS A 15 26.51 -33.47 -12.47
N THR A 16 26.40 -32.32 -13.12
CA THR A 16 26.23 -31.01 -12.43
C THR A 16 24.81 -30.89 -11.91
N PRO A 17 24.57 -30.70 -10.59
CA PRO A 17 23.23 -30.45 -10.09
C PRO A 17 22.79 -29.05 -10.57
N ALA A 18 21.73 -29.02 -11.36
CA ALA A 18 21.04 -27.77 -11.68
C ALA A 18 20.42 -27.19 -10.38
N VAL A 19 21.04 -26.14 -9.84
CA VAL A 19 20.48 -25.38 -8.72
C VAL A 19 19.25 -24.62 -9.26
N LEU A 20 18.07 -25.19 -9.06
CA LEU A 20 16.81 -24.50 -9.27
C LEU A 20 16.72 -23.36 -8.26
N ALA A 21 16.93 -22.13 -8.74
CA ALA A 21 16.70 -20.92 -7.96
C ALA A 21 15.20 -20.87 -7.58
N GLN A 22 14.88 -21.33 -6.38
CA GLN A 22 13.55 -21.19 -5.81
C GLN A 22 13.28 -19.69 -5.61
N LYS A 23 12.38 -19.15 -6.41
CA LYS A 23 11.85 -17.78 -6.25
C LYS A 23 11.20 -17.72 -4.86
N LYS A 24 11.88 -17.04 -3.90
CA LYS A 24 11.39 -16.89 -2.53
C LYS A 24 10.05 -16.17 -2.59
N VAL A 25 8.95 -16.89 -2.40
CA VAL A 25 7.61 -16.31 -2.28
C VAL A 25 7.66 -15.41 -1.05
N LYS A 26 7.49 -14.11 -1.24
CA LYS A 26 7.48 -13.13 -0.14
C LYS A 26 6.28 -13.45 0.73
N GLU A 27 6.52 -13.96 1.93
CA GLU A 27 5.46 -14.27 2.90
C GLU A 27 4.69 -12.99 3.20
N VAL A 28 3.38 -13.00 2.93
CA VAL A 28 2.54 -11.83 3.19
C VAL A 28 2.16 -11.84 4.67
N LYS A 29 2.69 -10.89 5.42
CA LYS A 29 2.42 -10.76 6.85
C LYS A 29 0.96 -10.36 7.09
N PRO A 30 0.30 -10.93 8.13
CA PRO A 30 -1.10 -10.61 8.44
C PRO A 30 -1.38 -9.11 8.65
N GLY A 31 -0.42 -8.37 9.23
CA GLY A 31 -0.52 -6.92 9.41
C GLY A 31 -0.59 -6.16 8.09
N ALA A 32 0.20 -6.58 7.09
CA ALA A 32 0.19 -5.96 5.78
C ALA A 32 -1.13 -6.15 5.03
N VAL A 33 -1.76 -7.32 5.15
CA VAL A 33 -3.10 -7.58 4.56
C VAL A 33 -4.14 -6.66 5.20
N GLU A 34 -4.12 -6.54 6.51
CA GLU A 34 -5.06 -5.70 7.26
C GLU A 34 -4.90 -4.22 6.89
N LEU A 35 -3.66 -3.72 6.83
CA LEU A 35 -3.40 -2.33 6.48
C LEU A 35 -3.86 -2.00 5.05
N LYS A 36 -3.57 -2.84 4.07
CA LYS A 36 -4.08 -2.67 2.71
C LYS A 36 -5.62 -2.67 2.66
N ARG A 37 -6.26 -3.47 3.49
CA ARG A 37 -7.72 -3.47 3.62
C ARG A 37 -8.23 -2.13 4.18
N LEU A 38 -7.55 -1.57 5.19
CA LEU A 38 -7.90 -0.26 5.77
C LEU A 38 -7.72 0.88 4.77
N GLU A 39 -6.65 0.88 3.98
CA GLU A 39 -6.46 1.84 2.88
C GLU A 39 -7.58 1.75 1.84
N ASN A 40 -7.99 0.55 1.47
CA ASN A 40 -9.12 0.38 0.56
C ASN A 40 -10.45 0.83 1.19
N GLN A 41 -10.61 0.71 2.50
CA GLN A 41 -11.76 1.30 3.20
C GLN A 41 -11.72 2.82 3.18
N TRP A 42 -10.54 3.44 3.32
CA TRP A 42 -10.37 4.88 3.16
C TRP A 42 -10.87 5.32 1.78
N ALA A 43 -10.35 4.76 0.70
CA ALA A 43 -10.77 5.08 -0.67
C ALA A 43 -12.29 4.92 -0.86
N ALA A 44 -12.86 3.80 -0.41
CA ALA A 44 -14.31 3.59 -0.48
C ALA A 44 -15.10 4.57 0.42
N GLY A 45 -14.54 5.01 1.54
CA GLY A 45 -15.10 5.99 2.46
C GLY A 45 -15.24 7.37 1.83
N LEU A 46 -14.27 7.79 0.99
CA LEU A 46 -14.35 9.05 0.24
C LEU A 46 -15.59 9.09 -0.67
N VAL A 47 -15.83 8.01 -1.41
CA VAL A 47 -16.99 7.89 -2.32
C VAL A 47 -18.32 7.97 -1.55
N ARG A 48 -18.38 7.35 -0.36
CA ARG A 48 -19.60 7.31 0.46
C ARG A 48 -19.79 8.49 1.40
N ARG A 49 -18.78 9.38 1.48
CA ARG A 49 -18.73 10.44 2.51
C ARG A 49 -18.90 9.87 3.93
N ASP A 50 -18.25 8.73 4.21
CA ASP A 50 -18.43 7.96 5.43
C ASP A 50 -17.66 8.56 6.62
N ARG A 51 -18.14 9.69 7.14
CA ARG A 51 -17.55 10.36 8.30
C ARG A 51 -17.30 9.41 9.47
N ALA A 52 -18.22 8.47 9.73
CA ALA A 52 -18.08 7.53 10.84
C ALA A 52 -16.92 6.57 10.67
N LEU A 53 -16.62 6.16 9.43
CA LEU A 53 -15.42 5.39 9.12
C LEU A 53 -14.16 6.19 9.41
N PHE A 54 -14.08 7.43 8.92
CA PHE A 54 -12.92 8.29 9.14
C PHE A 54 -12.74 8.61 10.62
N ASP A 55 -13.83 8.84 11.38
CA ASP A 55 -13.78 9.06 12.82
C ASP A 55 -13.10 7.90 13.57
N ARG A 56 -13.28 6.67 13.12
CA ARG A 56 -12.62 5.48 13.68
C ARG A 56 -11.17 5.31 13.23
N LEU A 57 -10.88 5.60 11.95
CA LEU A 57 -9.56 5.40 11.38
C LEU A 57 -8.55 6.47 11.84
N LEU A 58 -9.00 7.73 11.96
CA LEU A 58 -8.12 8.85 12.30
C LEU A 58 -7.80 8.86 13.79
N ALA A 59 -6.52 8.91 14.14
CA ALA A 59 -6.09 9.15 15.51
C ALA A 59 -6.50 10.56 16.00
N LYS A 60 -6.64 10.76 17.30
CA LYS A 60 -7.02 12.08 17.89
C LYS A 60 -6.12 13.23 17.45
N ARG A 61 -4.82 12.96 17.24
CA ARG A 61 -3.83 13.96 16.80
C ARG A 61 -3.37 13.65 15.38
N PHE A 62 -4.30 13.27 14.52
CA PHE A 62 -4.03 13.01 13.11
C PHE A 62 -3.65 14.30 12.40
N ILE A 63 -2.67 14.18 11.48
CA ILE A 63 -2.22 15.26 10.60
C ILE A 63 -2.33 14.76 9.17
N TYR A 64 -2.88 15.56 8.30
CA TYR A 64 -2.94 15.35 6.86
C TYR A 64 -2.24 16.48 6.12
N THR A 65 -1.43 16.13 5.14
CA THR A 65 -0.84 17.09 4.22
C THR A 65 -1.18 16.72 2.78
N GLU A 66 -1.63 17.69 2.01
CA GLU A 66 -1.87 17.54 0.59
C GLU A 66 -1.17 18.69 -0.15
N ASN A 67 -0.13 18.37 -0.91
CA ASN A 67 0.74 19.36 -1.55
C ASN A 67 1.28 20.36 -0.52
N ASP A 68 0.81 21.61 -0.56
CA ASP A 68 1.18 22.72 0.34
C ASP A 68 0.19 22.95 1.49
N LYS A 69 -0.91 22.19 1.55
CA LYS A 69 -1.93 22.30 2.59
C LYS A 69 -1.63 21.36 3.75
N MET A 70 -1.93 21.80 4.95
CA MET A 70 -1.95 20.97 6.14
C MET A 70 -3.33 21.07 6.80
N MET A 71 -3.91 19.91 7.12
CA MET A 71 -5.20 19.78 7.79
C MET A 71 -5.06 18.91 9.02
N GLN A 72 -5.88 19.18 10.04
CA GLN A 72 -6.01 18.33 11.20
C GLN A 72 -7.20 17.38 11.07
N ARG A 73 -7.37 16.51 12.04
CA ARG A 73 -8.43 15.52 12.05
C ARG A 73 -9.82 16.09 11.78
N ASP A 74 -10.18 17.16 12.46
CA ASP A 74 -11.53 17.72 12.38
C ASP A 74 -11.78 18.41 11.02
N ASP A 75 -10.74 18.99 10.42
CA ASP A 75 -10.80 19.55 9.05
C ASP A 75 -11.08 18.44 8.04
N VAL A 76 -10.38 17.29 8.14
CA VAL A 76 -10.60 16.15 7.24
C VAL A 76 -11.98 15.54 7.45
N LEU A 77 -12.45 15.41 8.69
CA LEU A 77 -13.80 14.91 8.97
C LEU A 77 -14.89 15.82 8.41
N HIS A 78 -14.67 17.13 8.45
CA HIS A 78 -15.56 18.13 7.84
C HIS A 78 -15.53 18.01 6.32
N GLU A 79 -14.35 17.98 5.71
CA GLU A 79 -14.20 17.88 4.25
C GLU A 79 -14.85 16.62 3.68
N VAL A 80 -14.66 15.48 4.35
CA VAL A 80 -15.30 14.21 3.94
C VAL A 80 -16.82 14.31 4.00
N ALA A 81 -17.39 14.92 5.04
CA ALA A 81 -18.83 14.98 5.23
C ALA A 81 -19.51 16.08 4.39
N GLU A 82 -18.90 17.25 4.31
CA GLU A 82 -19.52 18.50 3.87
C GLU A 82 -18.76 19.20 2.74
N GLY A 83 -17.61 18.66 2.32
CA GLY A 83 -16.83 19.19 1.19
C GLY A 83 -17.66 19.35 -0.08
N THR A 84 -17.36 20.37 -0.87
CA THR A 84 -18.13 20.73 -2.08
C THR A 84 -17.86 19.82 -3.27
N ASP A 85 -16.72 19.14 -3.28
CA ASP A 85 -16.35 18.21 -4.35
C ASP A 85 -17.07 16.87 -4.16
N THR A 86 -17.42 16.24 -5.27
CA THR A 86 -18.06 14.92 -5.26
C THR A 86 -17.09 13.88 -5.79
N VAL A 87 -16.72 12.91 -4.96
CA VAL A 87 -15.95 11.74 -5.39
C VAL A 87 -16.92 10.69 -5.92
N THR A 88 -16.74 10.26 -7.17
CA THR A 88 -17.58 9.26 -7.84
C THR A 88 -16.95 7.88 -7.87
N ALA A 89 -15.62 7.81 -7.88
CA ALA A 89 -14.86 6.59 -7.71
C ALA A 89 -13.52 6.90 -7.04
N ALA A 90 -13.04 5.95 -6.24
CA ALA A 90 -11.69 6.00 -5.66
C ALA A 90 -11.14 4.58 -5.52
N ARG A 91 -9.84 4.41 -5.81
CA ARG A 91 -9.15 3.13 -5.67
C ARG A 91 -7.68 3.33 -5.38
N ASN A 92 -7.09 2.36 -4.71
CA ASN A 92 -5.65 2.30 -4.48
C ASN A 92 -4.96 1.36 -5.46
N GLU A 93 -3.75 1.73 -5.89
CA GLU A 93 -2.88 0.95 -6.75
C GLU A 93 -1.46 0.87 -6.14
N ASP A 94 -0.73 -0.21 -6.46
CA ASP A 94 0.70 -0.40 -6.14
C ASP A 94 1.03 -0.15 -4.65
N MET A 95 0.16 -0.62 -3.75
CA MET A 95 0.38 -0.46 -2.31
C MET A 95 1.52 -1.34 -1.81
N ASP A 96 2.47 -0.74 -1.09
CA ASP A 96 3.50 -1.43 -0.31
C ASP A 96 3.39 -1.08 1.18
N VAL A 97 3.64 -2.07 2.04
CA VAL A 97 3.53 -1.92 3.50
C VAL A 97 4.89 -2.16 4.13
N HIS A 98 5.38 -1.15 4.84
CA HIS A 98 6.63 -1.15 5.56
C HIS A 98 6.36 -1.22 7.06
N GLU A 99 6.55 -2.39 7.68
CA GLU A 99 6.31 -2.59 9.11
C GLU A 99 7.56 -2.22 9.93
N PHE A 100 7.36 -1.40 10.96
CA PHE A 100 8.37 -1.01 11.94
C PHE A 100 8.01 -1.59 13.31
N GLY A 101 8.33 -2.86 13.51
CA GLY A 101 7.89 -3.63 14.67
C GLY A 101 6.42 -4.06 14.59
N ALA A 102 5.82 -4.38 15.74
CA ALA A 102 4.47 -4.97 15.81
C ALA A 102 3.33 -3.93 15.78
N THR A 103 3.64 -2.67 15.98
CA THR A 103 2.63 -1.63 16.24
C THR A 103 2.73 -0.38 15.36
N THR A 104 3.70 -0.33 14.45
CA THR A 104 3.89 0.82 13.57
C THR A 104 4.12 0.34 12.14
N ALA A 105 3.50 0.99 11.18
CA ALA A 105 3.73 0.75 9.77
C ALA A 105 3.57 2.02 8.94
N VAL A 106 4.25 2.05 7.79
CA VAL A 106 4.04 3.04 6.74
C VAL A 106 3.49 2.30 5.53
N VAL A 107 2.39 2.81 4.99
CA VAL A 107 1.82 2.34 3.73
C VAL A 107 2.05 3.40 2.66
N THR A 108 2.56 2.98 1.53
CA THR A 108 2.72 3.84 0.35
C THR A 108 1.95 3.26 -0.82
N GLY A 109 1.47 4.12 -1.71
CA GLY A 109 0.75 3.66 -2.88
C GLY A 109 0.33 4.81 -3.78
N TRP A 110 -0.58 4.51 -4.68
CA TRP A 110 -1.28 5.49 -5.47
C TRP A 110 -2.76 5.47 -5.13
N LEU A 111 -3.34 6.64 -4.89
CA LEU A 111 -4.78 6.82 -4.79
C LEU A 111 -5.26 7.51 -6.07
N ILE A 112 -6.15 6.84 -6.80
CA ILE A 112 -6.81 7.38 -7.99
C ILE A 112 -8.21 7.81 -7.59
N VAL A 113 -8.55 9.07 -7.85
CA VAL A 113 -9.84 9.66 -7.49
C VAL A 113 -10.49 10.25 -8.74
N ASP A 114 -11.66 9.79 -9.06
CA ASP A 114 -12.54 10.37 -10.07
C ASP A 114 -13.66 11.14 -9.37
N GLY A 115 -13.99 12.32 -9.90
CA GLY A 115 -15.00 13.15 -9.24
C GLY A 115 -15.43 14.35 -10.06
N ARG A 116 -16.12 15.28 -9.36
CA ARG A 116 -16.52 16.58 -9.89
C ARG A 116 -16.19 17.67 -8.87
N SER A 117 -15.58 18.75 -9.36
CA SER A 117 -15.35 19.99 -8.61
C SER A 117 -16.01 21.14 -9.35
N LYS A 118 -16.88 21.90 -8.67
CA LYS A 118 -17.66 22.97 -9.31
C LYS A 118 -18.38 22.54 -10.59
N GLY A 119 -18.88 21.29 -10.61
CA GLY A 119 -19.56 20.69 -11.75
C GLY A 119 -18.64 20.15 -12.85
N GLN A 120 -17.34 20.43 -12.83
CA GLN A 120 -16.38 19.94 -13.81
C GLN A 120 -15.81 18.59 -13.39
N PRO A 121 -15.72 17.60 -14.31
CA PRO A 121 -15.14 16.31 -13.99
C PRO A 121 -13.62 16.43 -13.81
N PHE A 122 -13.09 15.62 -12.90
CA PHE A 122 -11.65 15.45 -12.72
C PHE A 122 -11.28 13.98 -12.54
N THR A 123 -10.04 13.64 -12.89
CA THR A 123 -9.35 12.42 -12.47
C THR A 123 -8.03 12.86 -11.89
N HIS A 124 -7.82 12.57 -10.62
CA HIS A 124 -6.59 12.87 -9.90
C HIS A 124 -5.87 11.59 -9.53
N ARG A 125 -4.55 11.64 -9.54
CA ARG A 125 -3.67 10.55 -9.11
C ARG A 125 -2.74 11.08 -8.05
N TYR A 126 -2.90 10.60 -6.83
CA TYR A 126 -2.10 11.01 -5.68
C TYR A 126 -1.08 9.92 -5.33
N ARG A 127 0.18 10.33 -5.10
CA ARG A 127 1.14 9.48 -4.40
C ARG A 127 0.91 9.68 -2.91
N PHE A 128 0.55 8.61 -2.20
CA PHE A 128 0.33 8.70 -0.76
C PHE A 128 1.43 8.04 0.07
N THR A 129 1.59 8.53 1.30
CA THR A 129 2.44 7.97 2.34
C THR A 129 1.74 8.11 3.68
N ASP A 130 1.27 7.00 4.21
CA ASP A 130 0.41 6.95 5.38
C ASP A 130 1.07 6.22 6.53
N THR A 131 1.07 6.82 7.70
CA THR A 131 1.65 6.26 8.92
C THR A 131 0.56 5.71 9.82
N TRP A 132 0.63 4.43 10.12
CA TRP A 132 -0.31 3.68 10.93
C TRP A 132 0.30 3.24 12.25
N VAL A 133 -0.49 3.34 13.33
CA VAL A 133 -0.11 2.87 14.67
C VAL A 133 -1.21 1.95 15.21
N LYS A 134 -0.81 0.76 15.68
CA LYS A 134 -1.71 -0.22 16.29
C LYS A 134 -1.95 0.13 17.75
N ARG A 135 -3.21 0.27 18.11
CA ARG A 135 -3.68 0.51 19.49
C ARG A 135 -4.58 -0.62 19.97
N LYS A 136 -5.10 -0.56 21.19
CA LYS A 136 -6.04 -1.57 21.73
C LYS A 136 -7.28 -1.76 20.83
N ALA A 137 -7.79 -0.70 20.24
CA ALA A 137 -8.98 -0.73 19.39
C ALA A 137 -8.68 -1.09 17.91
N GLY A 138 -7.42 -1.36 17.55
CA GLY A 138 -6.99 -1.66 16.18
C GLY A 138 -6.00 -0.63 15.63
N TRP A 139 -5.78 -0.68 14.33
CA TRP A 139 -4.92 0.28 13.62
C TRP A 139 -5.61 1.62 13.47
N GLN A 140 -4.86 2.69 13.72
CA GLN A 140 -5.26 4.07 13.46
C GLN A 140 -4.18 4.78 12.66
N ILE A 141 -4.58 5.57 11.69
CA ILE A 141 -3.69 6.44 10.94
C ILE A 141 -3.37 7.70 11.78
N VAL A 142 -2.10 8.01 11.91
CA VAL A 142 -1.61 9.15 12.71
C VAL A 142 -1.12 10.30 11.84
N ALA A 143 -0.65 10.00 10.64
CA ALA A 143 -0.26 10.98 9.63
C ALA A 143 -0.52 10.42 8.23
N ALA A 144 -1.01 11.27 7.34
CA ALA A 144 -1.17 10.97 5.93
C ALA A 144 -0.60 12.11 5.08
N GLN A 145 0.00 11.74 3.97
CA GLN A 145 0.48 12.70 2.99
C GLN A 145 0.07 12.27 1.59
N ASP A 146 -0.60 13.16 0.88
CA ASP A 146 -0.93 13.02 -0.53
C ASP A 146 -0.19 14.07 -1.37
N TYR A 147 0.38 13.62 -2.46
CA TYR A 147 1.00 14.47 -3.46
C TYR A 147 0.30 14.25 -4.80
N LEU A 148 -0.34 15.30 -5.32
CA LEU A 148 -0.98 15.25 -6.64
C LEU A 148 0.07 15.12 -7.73
N ALA A 149 0.06 14.00 -8.44
CA ALA A 149 0.99 13.77 -9.53
C ALA A 149 0.75 14.74 -10.69
N PRO A 150 1.80 15.26 -11.33
CA PRO A 150 1.67 16.03 -12.55
C PRO A 150 0.98 15.20 -13.65
N ARG A 151 0.23 15.87 -14.50
CA ARG A 151 -0.41 15.26 -15.68
C ARG A 151 0.59 15.06 -16.80
#